data_90ad83f28af6b2ab443d8a08848e9f7a
#
_entry.id   90ad83f28af6b2ab443d8a08848e9f7a
#
_cell.length_a   1.000
_cell.length_b   1.000
_cell.length_c   1.000
_cell.angle_alpha   90.00
_cell.angle_beta   90.00
_cell.angle_gamma   90.00
#
_symmetry.space_group_name_H-M   'P 1'
#
loop_
_entity.id
_entity.type
_entity.pdbx_description
1 polymer ?
#
loop_
_entity_poly.entity_id
_entity_poly.type
_entity_poly.pdbx_seq_one_letter_code
_entity_poly.pdbx_strand_id
1 'polypeptide(L)'
;LKSWNCRSWSSTGIRRCGKSFLLFNLFYDYLIESGVKEEQIISIALDDDIFIKYRDPEELSKFIRSKITSKETYYILIDEVQYAIAKDELKNPDSIRLYNVLNGLLRLRNVDIYVTGSNSKMLTKDVLTVFRGRGDEVRVYPISFKEYYAAIGGDKLDAYEEYALYGGMPLVLSRKTDADKMAYLQSLFTEVYFKDITERYDIALQDVLAELTYDLCSSIGSLTNARKIANTLGTVKNISVSSTTISNY
;
A
#
# COMPACT_ATOMS: atom_id res chain seq x y z
N LEU A 1 13.05 11.11 12.71
CA LEU A 1 13.65 9.77 12.53
C LEU A 1 14.62 9.34 13.66
N LYS A 2 14.88 10.17 14.69
CA LYS A 2 15.94 9.96 15.70
C LYS A 2 15.61 8.92 16.80
N SER A 3 14.52 8.17 16.74
CA SER A 3 14.13 7.22 17.81
C SER A 3 13.67 5.83 17.34
N TRP A 4 14.10 5.39 16.17
CA TRP A 4 13.70 4.10 15.64
C TRP A 4 14.63 2.99 16.14
N ASN A 5 14.42 2.53 17.38
CA ASN A 5 15.05 1.33 17.93
C ASN A 5 14.32 0.03 17.50
N CYS A 6 13.51 0.06 16.47
CA CYS A 6 12.73 -1.08 16.02
C CYS A 6 13.46 -1.82 14.90
N ARG A 7 13.67 -3.12 15.06
CA ARG A 7 14.37 -4.00 14.10
C ARG A 7 13.54 -4.38 12.88
N SER A 8 12.28 -4.00 12.86
CA SER A 8 11.41 -4.28 11.71
C SER A 8 10.22 -3.34 11.70
N TRP A 9 9.78 -2.97 10.51
CA TRP A 9 8.50 -2.32 10.34
C TRP A 9 7.83 -2.79 9.04
N SER A 10 6.50 -2.73 9.04
CA SER A 10 5.69 -2.92 7.85
C SER A 10 5.07 -1.60 7.41
N SER A 11 5.19 -1.26 6.14
CA SER A 11 4.54 -0.09 5.56
C SER A 11 3.26 -0.50 4.88
N THR A 12 2.15 0.09 5.34
CA THR A 12 0.83 -0.08 4.75
C THR A 12 0.32 1.23 4.17
N GLY A 13 -0.65 1.16 3.26
CA GLY A 13 -1.24 2.34 2.63
C GLY A 13 -1.80 2.00 1.26
N ILE A 14 -2.61 2.89 0.71
CA ILE A 14 -3.23 2.70 -0.61
C ILE A 14 -2.16 2.61 -1.70
N ARG A 15 -2.51 1.99 -2.84
CA ARG A 15 -1.62 1.94 -4.00
C ARG A 15 -1.25 3.35 -4.46
N ARG A 16 0.00 3.51 -4.93
CA ARG A 16 0.55 4.78 -5.45
C ARG A 16 0.68 5.93 -4.43
N CYS A 17 0.51 5.69 -3.12
CA CYS A 17 0.74 6.73 -2.09
C CYS A 17 2.22 6.95 -1.72
N GLY A 18 3.16 6.23 -2.35
CA GLY A 18 4.60 6.47 -2.16
C GLY A 18 5.32 5.46 -1.26
N LYS A 19 4.74 4.29 -0.92
CA LYS A 19 5.38 3.28 -0.06
C LYS A 19 6.74 2.81 -0.58
N SER A 20 6.79 2.38 -1.84
CA SER A 20 8.03 1.93 -2.49
C SER A 20 9.09 3.04 -2.55
N PHE A 21 8.65 4.28 -2.83
CA PHE A 21 9.53 5.44 -2.82
C PHE A 21 10.10 5.74 -1.42
N LEU A 22 9.24 5.64 -0.39
CA LEU A 22 9.69 5.77 1.00
C LEU A 22 10.74 4.72 1.36
N LEU A 23 10.53 3.47 0.93
CA LEU A 23 11.42 2.35 1.27
C LEU A 23 12.73 2.38 0.48
N PHE A 24 12.66 2.50 -0.86
CA PHE A 24 13.80 2.31 -1.76
C PHE A 24 14.57 3.59 -2.10
N ASN A 25 13.99 4.76 -1.80
CA ASN A 25 14.66 6.03 -1.99
C ASN A 25 14.93 6.70 -0.63
N LEU A 26 13.91 7.20 0.06
CA LEU A 26 14.13 8.01 1.25
C LEU A 26 14.78 7.24 2.41
N PHE A 27 14.34 6.00 2.65
CA PHE A 27 14.93 5.20 3.72
C PHE A 27 16.29 4.61 3.32
N TYR A 28 16.44 4.21 2.07
CA TYR A 28 17.72 3.77 1.52
C TYR A 28 18.77 4.88 1.64
N ASP A 29 18.47 6.10 1.17
CA ASP A 29 19.38 7.23 1.25
C ASP A 29 19.72 7.57 2.70
N TYR A 30 18.72 7.53 3.60
CA TYR A 30 18.97 7.71 5.03
C TYR A 30 19.96 6.68 5.61
N LEU A 31 19.87 5.40 5.20
CA LEU A 31 20.81 4.36 5.64
C LEU A 31 22.23 4.67 5.15
N ILE A 32 22.39 5.03 3.87
CA ILE A 32 23.68 5.40 3.28
C ILE A 32 24.27 6.62 4.00
N GLU A 33 23.50 7.68 4.20
CA GLU A 33 23.91 8.89 4.93
C GLU A 33 24.27 8.60 6.39
N SER A 34 23.67 7.57 6.98
CA SER A 34 23.97 7.08 8.34
C SER A 34 25.25 6.22 8.41
N GLY A 35 25.94 6.00 7.28
CA GLY A 35 27.19 5.25 7.20
C GLY A 35 27.03 3.75 6.97
N VAL A 36 25.80 3.27 6.63
CA VAL A 36 25.58 1.89 6.23
C VAL A 36 26.14 1.67 4.83
N LYS A 37 26.91 0.61 4.64
CA LYS A 37 27.46 0.27 3.32
C LYS A 37 26.38 -0.32 2.43
N GLU A 38 26.47 -0.07 1.12
CA GLU A 38 25.50 -0.56 0.13
C GLU A 38 25.33 -2.10 0.18
N GLU A 39 26.42 -2.84 0.37
CA GLU A 39 26.42 -4.30 0.51
C GLU A 39 25.66 -4.84 1.73
N GLN A 40 25.36 -3.98 2.70
CA GLN A 40 24.54 -4.30 3.87
C GLN A 40 23.04 -4.07 3.63
N ILE A 41 22.66 -3.46 2.50
CA ILE A 41 21.27 -3.18 2.14
C ILE A 41 20.84 -4.16 1.06
N ILE A 42 19.87 -5.01 1.38
CA ILE A 42 19.32 -6.01 0.46
C ILE A 42 17.93 -5.56 0.04
N SER A 43 17.81 -5.01 -1.17
CA SER A 43 16.55 -4.49 -1.73
C SER A 43 15.91 -5.51 -2.67
N ILE A 44 14.64 -5.82 -2.48
CA ILE A 44 13.88 -6.84 -3.23
C ILE A 44 12.50 -6.28 -3.55
N ALA A 45 12.19 -6.08 -4.83
CA ALA A 45 10.87 -5.68 -5.31
C ALA A 45 10.17 -6.91 -5.92
N LEU A 46 9.24 -7.51 -5.19
CA LEU A 46 8.62 -8.79 -5.60
C LEU A 46 7.64 -8.65 -6.78
N ASP A 47 7.26 -7.43 -7.16
CA ASP A 47 6.52 -7.14 -8.37
C ASP A 47 7.40 -7.09 -9.63
N ASP A 48 8.71 -6.87 -9.48
CA ASP A 48 9.69 -6.86 -10.56
C ASP A 48 9.94 -8.29 -11.10
N ASP A 49 10.16 -8.40 -12.40
CA ASP A 49 10.40 -9.66 -13.12
C ASP A 49 11.76 -10.30 -12.74
N ILE A 50 12.75 -9.50 -12.39
CA ILE A 50 14.06 -9.95 -11.89
C ILE A 50 13.91 -10.79 -10.62
N PHE A 51 12.91 -10.52 -9.81
CA PHE A 51 12.67 -11.17 -8.53
C PHE A 51 11.58 -12.25 -8.57
N ILE A 52 11.04 -12.63 -9.73
CA ILE A 52 9.98 -13.67 -9.86
C ILE A 52 10.33 -14.95 -9.10
N LYS A 53 11.56 -15.41 -9.19
CA LYS A 53 12.04 -16.62 -8.48
C LYS A 53 11.86 -16.50 -6.96
N TYR A 54 12.00 -15.30 -6.41
CA TYR A 54 11.95 -15.05 -4.97
C TYR A 54 10.52 -14.78 -4.46
N ARG A 55 9.51 -14.91 -5.31
CA ARG A 55 8.11 -15.03 -4.90
C ARG A 55 7.84 -16.35 -4.17
N ASP A 56 8.70 -17.35 -4.35
CA ASP A 56 8.73 -18.50 -3.46
C ASP A 56 9.46 -18.14 -2.15
N PRO A 57 8.80 -18.28 -0.98
CA PRO A 57 9.38 -17.88 0.31
C PRO A 57 10.68 -18.61 0.66
N GLU A 58 10.86 -19.88 0.23
CA GLU A 58 12.07 -20.64 0.52
C GLU A 58 13.27 -20.12 -0.30
N GLU A 59 13.04 -19.83 -1.59
CA GLU A 59 14.06 -19.23 -2.46
C GLU A 59 14.41 -17.81 -1.99
N LEU A 60 13.42 -17.03 -1.54
CA LEU A 60 13.64 -15.72 -0.90
C LEU A 60 14.55 -15.85 0.33
N SER A 61 14.26 -16.81 1.21
CA SER A 61 15.06 -17.07 2.41
C SER A 61 16.51 -17.45 2.08
N LYS A 62 16.70 -18.35 1.11
CA LYS A 62 18.02 -18.76 0.64
C LYS A 62 18.81 -17.58 0.08
N PHE A 63 18.18 -16.77 -0.77
CA PHE A 63 18.80 -15.60 -1.36
C PHE A 63 19.25 -14.59 -0.30
N ILE A 64 18.37 -14.20 0.61
CA ILE A 64 18.69 -13.24 1.67
C ILE A 64 19.86 -13.77 2.52
N ARG A 65 19.79 -15.04 2.97
CA ARG A 65 20.85 -15.64 3.78
C ARG A 65 22.19 -15.72 3.06
N SER A 66 22.20 -15.93 1.75
CA SER A 66 23.44 -15.96 0.95
C SER A 66 24.13 -14.59 0.86
N LYS A 67 23.38 -13.50 1.06
CA LYS A 67 23.91 -12.13 1.05
C LYS A 67 24.47 -11.71 2.40
N ILE A 68 24.08 -12.37 3.50
CA ILE A 68 24.55 -12.08 4.86
C ILE A 68 25.89 -12.78 5.06
N THR A 69 26.99 -12.08 4.80
CA THR A 69 28.35 -12.66 4.81
C THR A 69 29.20 -12.21 6.01
N SER A 70 28.73 -11.25 6.80
CA SER A 70 29.47 -10.68 7.93
C SER A 70 28.61 -10.63 9.20
N LYS A 71 29.19 -10.14 10.31
CA LYS A 71 28.49 -9.89 11.57
C LYS A 71 27.90 -8.48 11.66
N GLU A 72 28.13 -7.65 10.64
CA GLU A 72 27.54 -6.31 10.57
C GLU A 72 26.02 -6.40 10.40
N THR A 73 25.30 -5.32 10.71
CA THR A 73 23.85 -5.28 10.57
C THR A 73 23.48 -5.18 9.09
N TYR A 74 22.57 -6.05 8.64
CA TYR A 74 21.98 -6.03 7.30
C TYR A 74 20.56 -5.50 7.36
N TYR A 75 20.22 -4.66 6.39
CA TYR A 75 18.91 -4.04 6.21
C TYR A 75 18.22 -4.68 5.02
N ILE A 76 17.14 -5.42 5.27
CA ILE A 76 16.40 -6.15 4.24
C ILE A 76 15.14 -5.38 3.91
N LEU A 77 15.07 -4.84 2.70
CA LEU A 77 13.98 -4.03 2.18
C LEU A 77 13.18 -4.87 1.17
N ILE A 78 11.94 -5.24 1.50
CA ILE A 78 11.10 -6.07 0.62
C ILE A 78 9.83 -5.32 0.28
N ASP A 79 9.65 -5.00 -1.00
CA ASP A 79 8.44 -4.36 -1.50
C ASP A 79 7.44 -5.37 -2.05
N GLU A 80 6.15 -5.05 -1.89
CA GLU A 80 5.00 -5.81 -2.38
C GLU A 80 5.01 -7.29 -1.95
N VAL A 81 5.23 -7.54 -0.64
CA VAL A 81 5.38 -8.89 -0.05
C VAL A 81 4.23 -9.84 -0.32
N GLN A 82 3.02 -9.35 -0.67
CA GLN A 82 1.89 -10.19 -1.02
C GLN A 82 2.13 -11.06 -2.27
N TYR A 83 3.09 -10.71 -3.12
CA TYR A 83 3.46 -11.57 -4.25
C TYR A 83 4.13 -12.88 -3.82
N ALA A 84 4.66 -12.95 -2.59
CA ALA A 84 5.21 -14.18 -2.03
C ALA A 84 4.19 -15.00 -1.22
N ILE A 85 2.91 -14.70 -1.33
CA ILE A 85 1.83 -15.42 -0.66
C ILE A 85 0.93 -16.07 -1.71
N ALA A 86 0.77 -17.38 -1.65
CA ALA A 86 -0.08 -18.11 -2.57
C ALA A 86 -1.57 -17.89 -2.27
N LYS A 87 -2.42 -17.96 -3.31
CA LYS A 87 -3.87 -17.71 -3.17
C LYS A 87 -4.58 -18.69 -2.23
N ASP A 88 -4.12 -19.91 -2.15
CA ASP A 88 -4.63 -20.94 -1.24
C ASP A 88 -4.25 -20.69 0.21
N GLU A 89 -3.06 -20.13 0.47
CA GLU A 89 -2.60 -19.72 1.80
C GLU A 89 -3.47 -18.60 2.40
N LEU A 90 -4.09 -17.75 1.56
CA LEU A 90 -4.98 -16.67 2.01
C LEU A 90 -6.23 -17.17 2.75
N LYS A 91 -6.63 -18.41 2.54
CA LYS A 91 -7.79 -19.02 3.22
C LYS A 91 -7.46 -19.43 4.66
N ASN A 92 -6.19 -19.64 4.96
CA ASN A 92 -5.71 -20.01 6.30
C ASN A 92 -4.44 -19.21 6.64
N PRO A 93 -4.55 -18.07 7.31
CA PRO A 93 -3.42 -17.20 7.64
C PRO A 93 -2.29 -17.91 8.40
N ASP A 94 -2.59 -18.94 9.20
CA ASP A 94 -1.59 -19.70 9.95
C ASP A 94 -0.68 -20.54 9.04
N SER A 95 -1.09 -20.80 7.80
CA SER A 95 -0.33 -21.59 6.83
C SER A 95 0.58 -20.78 5.92
N ILE A 96 0.61 -19.46 6.04
CA ILE A 96 1.40 -18.58 5.16
C ILE A 96 2.90 -18.81 5.38
N ARG A 97 3.56 -19.43 4.38
CA ARG A 97 4.99 -19.78 4.45
C ARG A 97 5.90 -18.57 4.59
N LEU A 98 5.54 -17.46 3.95
CA LEU A 98 6.30 -16.21 4.06
C LEU A 98 6.50 -15.78 5.51
N TYR A 99 5.49 -15.93 6.36
CA TYR A 99 5.57 -15.54 7.77
C TYR A 99 6.62 -16.35 8.54
N ASN A 100 6.72 -17.64 8.24
CA ASN A 100 7.76 -18.49 8.83
C ASN A 100 9.17 -18.06 8.40
N VAL A 101 9.31 -17.65 7.14
CA VAL A 101 10.58 -17.13 6.60
C VAL A 101 10.97 -15.83 7.29
N LEU A 102 10.06 -14.85 7.36
CA LEU A 102 10.32 -13.56 8.03
C LEU A 102 10.69 -13.77 9.53
N ASN A 103 9.95 -14.62 10.24
CA ASN A 103 10.28 -14.97 11.63
C ASN A 103 11.64 -15.65 11.75
N GLY A 104 11.99 -16.50 10.80
CA GLY A 104 13.30 -17.17 10.78
C GLY A 104 14.45 -16.19 10.53
N LEU A 105 14.25 -15.18 9.72
CA LEU A 105 15.21 -14.10 9.46
C LEU A 105 15.34 -13.17 10.68
N LEU A 106 14.24 -12.81 11.35
CA LEU A 106 14.25 -11.97 12.55
C LEU A 106 14.91 -12.62 13.78
N ARG A 107 15.20 -13.94 13.75
CA ARG A 107 16.03 -14.61 14.75
C ARG A 107 17.52 -14.31 14.60
N LEU A 108 17.95 -13.85 13.44
CA LEU A 108 19.31 -13.39 13.20
C LEU A 108 19.51 -12.07 13.96
N ARG A 109 20.60 -11.99 14.74
CA ARG A 109 20.86 -10.83 15.62
C ARG A 109 21.27 -9.57 14.86
N ASN A 110 21.73 -9.75 13.63
CA ASN A 110 22.29 -8.72 12.75
C ASN A 110 21.41 -8.47 11.53
N VAL A 111 20.10 -8.62 11.64
CA VAL A 111 19.17 -8.40 10.55
C VAL A 111 18.01 -7.53 11.01
N ASP A 112 17.75 -6.48 10.25
CA ASP A 112 16.58 -5.63 10.34
C ASP A 112 15.75 -5.77 9.05
N ILE A 113 14.42 -5.94 9.18
CA ILE A 113 13.53 -6.25 8.05
C ILE A 113 12.46 -5.18 7.89
N TYR A 114 12.33 -4.68 6.69
CA TYR A 114 11.38 -3.65 6.29
C TYR A 114 10.55 -4.16 5.12
N VAL A 115 9.24 -4.24 5.30
CA VAL A 115 8.34 -4.78 4.30
C VAL A 115 7.27 -3.78 3.90
N THR A 116 6.88 -3.79 2.63
CA THR A 116 5.71 -3.06 2.17
C THR A 116 4.72 -3.98 1.48
N GLY A 117 3.49 -3.51 1.38
CA GLY A 117 2.47 -4.16 0.57
C GLY A 117 1.22 -3.29 0.45
N SER A 118 0.51 -3.48 -0.65
CA SER A 118 -0.71 -2.72 -0.95
C SER A 118 -1.97 -3.34 -0.32
N ASN A 119 -1.87 -4.56 0.22
CA ASN A 119 -3.00 -5.25 0.83
C ASN A 119 -3.03 -5.08 2.35
N SER A 120 -3.74 -4.04 2.81
CA SER A 120 -3.84 -3.71 4.24
C SER A 120 -4.43 -4.83 5.10
N LYS A 121 -5.38 -5.64 4.60
CA LYS A 121 -5.97 -6.75 5.38
C LYS A 121 -4.96 -7.85 5.69
N MET A 122 -4.05 -8.12 4.75
CA MET A 122 -3.02 -9.16 4.94
C MET A 122 -1.85 -8.66 5.77
N LEU A 123 -1.49 -7.37 5.64
CA LEU A 123 -0.34 -6.81 6.33
C LEU A 123 -0.64 -6.33 7.75
N THR A 124 -1.84 -5.81 8.02
CA THR A 124 -2.15 -5.18 9.31
C THR A 124 -2.40 -6.16 10.45
N LYS A 125 -3.10 -7.27 10.23
CA LYS A 125 -3.37 -8.23 11.32
C LYS A 125 -2.33 -9.33 11.40
N ASP A 126 -1.90 -9.84 10.25
CA ASP A 126 -1.12 -11.06 10.19
C ASP A 126 0.38 -10.79 10.23
N VAL A 127 0.90 -9.78 9.53
CA VAL A 127 2.34 -9.44 9.58
C VAL A 127 2.72 -8.83 10.92
N LEU A 128 1.87 -7.99 11.54
CA LEU A 128 2.12 -7.50 12.90
C LEU A 128 2.10 -8.63 13.93
N THR A 129 1.21 -9.62 13.75
CA THR A 129 1.19 -10.84 14.57
C THR A 129 2.45 -11.67 14.35
N VAL A 130 2.97 -11.71 13.12
CA VAL A 130 4.23 -12.39 12.78
C VAL A 130 5.42 -11.72 13.44
N PHE A 131 5.49 -10.41 13.43
CA PHE A 131 6.55 -9.69 14.13
C PHE A 131 6.41 -9.79 15.66
N ARG A 132 5.28 -10.34 16.19
CA ARG A 132 5.06 -10.68 17.62
C ARG A 132 5.58 -9.59 18.58
N GLY A 133 5.22 -8.35 18.31
CA GLY A 133 5.69 -7.20 19.10
C GLY A 133 7.14 -6.79 18.84
N ARG A 134 7.77 -7.29 17.78
CA ARG A 134 9.14 -6.92 17.36
C ARG A 134 9.17 -5.92 16.21
N GLY A 135 8.01 -5.53 15.69
CA GLY A 135 7.89 -4.62 14.55
C GLY A 135 6.78 -3.61 14.75
N ASP A 136 6.95 -2.45 14.13
CA ASP A 136 5.97 -1.38 14.12
C ASP A 136 5.26 -1.31 12.76
N GLU A 137 4.02 -0.82 12.74
CA GLU A 137 3.30 -0.47 11.52
C GLU A 137 3.51 1.00 11.20
N VAL A 138 3.95 1.27 9.97
CA VAL A 138 4.02 2.62 9.42
C VAL A 138 2.95 2.77 8.34
N ARG A 139 1.93 3.57 8.62
CA ARG A 139 0.90 3.89 7.64
C ARG A 139 1.32 5.05 6.77
N VAL A 140 1.46 4.78 5.47
CA VAL A 140 1.75 5.82 4.48
C VAL A 140 0.44 6.29 3.87
N TYR A 141 0.17 7.56 4.08
CA TYR A 141 -0.98 8.25 3.51
C TYR A 141 -0.55 9.01 2.25
N PRO A 142 -1.50 9.39 1.38
CA PRO A 142 -1.24 10.46 0.41
C PRO A 142 -0.63 11.68 1.11
N ILE A 143 0.18 12.45 0.39
CA ILE A 143 0.85 13.62 0.98
C ILE A 143 -0.18 14.58 1.58
N SER A 144 0.11 15.08 2.77
CA SER A 144 -0.69 16.10 3.46
C SER A 144 -0.58 17.45 2.75
N PHE A 145 -1.53 18.35 3.01
CA PHE A 145 -1.42 19.72 2.48
C PHE A 145 -0.11 20.41 2.89
N LYS A 146 0.40 20.14 4.09
CA LYS A 146 1.68 20.69 4.55
C LYS A 146 2.85 20.24 3.65
N GLU A 147 2.90 18.95 3.32
CA GLU A 147 3.93 18.38 2.43
C GLU A 147 3.75 18.85 0.99
N TYR A 148 2.49 18.92 0.52
CA TYR A 148 2.14 19.45 -0.78
C TYR A 148 2.62 20.91 -0.94
N TYR A 149 2.26 21.78 0.01
CA TYR A 149 2.65 23.19 -0.01
C TYR A 149 4.16 23.39 0.11
N ALA A 150 4.83 22.56 0.90
CA ALA A 150 6.29 22.59 0.99
C ALA A 150 6.99 22.25 -0.34
N ALA A 151 6.35 21.41 -1.18
CA ALA A 151 6.89 21.02 -2.47
C ALA A 151 6.65 22.05 -3.58
N ILE A 152 5.46 22.69 -3.61
CA ILE A 152 5.11 23.61 -4.71
C ILE A 152 5.39 25.09 -4.39
N GLY A 153 5.28 25.49 -3.12
CA GLY A 153 5.39 26.90 -2.69
C GLY A 153 4.27 27.80 -3.22
N GLY A 154 4.56 29.07 -3.44
CA GLY A 154 3.63 30.04 -4.01
C GLY A 154 2.60 30.60 -3.01
N ASP A 155 1.45 31.07 -3.49
CA ASP A 155 0.35 31.50 -2.64
C ASP A 155 -0.28 30.30 -1.93
N LYS A 156 -0.57 30.46 -0.64
CA LYS A 156 -1.08 29.36 0.18
C LYS A 156 -2.53 29.03 -0.11
N LEU A 157 -3.33 30.03 -0.49
CA LEU A 157 -4.75 29.83 -0.80
C LEU A 157 -4.90 29.11 -2.14
N ASP A 158 -4.17 29.57 -3.17
CA ASP A 158 -4.15 28.93 -4.48
C ASP A 158 -3.69 27.47 -4.37
N ALA A 159 -2.62 27.23 -3.59
CA ALA A 159 -2.13 25.89 -3.31
C ALA A 159 -3.14 25.01 -2.59
N TYR A 160 -3.92 25.60 -1.67
CA TYR A 160 -4.97 24.86 -0.97
C TYR A 160 -6.15 24.52 -1.88
N GLU A 161 -6.57 25.44 -2.73
CA GLU A 161 -7.61 25.20 -3.73
C GLU A 161 -7.23 24.06 -4.68
N GLU A 162 -6.00 24.08 -5.16
CA GLU A 162 -5.47 23.01 -6.01
C GLU A 162 -5.41 21.66 -5.28
N TYR A 163 -4.90 21.66 -4.03
CA TYR A 163 -4.88 20.46 -3.20
C TYR A 163 -6.28 19.92 -2.88
N ALA A 164 -7.24 20.81 -2.62
CA ALA A 164 -8.63 20.42 -2.36
C ALA A 164 -9.27 19.77 -3.61
N LEU A 165 -8.88 20.22 -4.80
CA LEU A 165 -9.40 19.70 -6.07
C LEU A 165 -8.76 18.36 -6.46
N TYR A 166 -7.44 18.23 -6.37
CA TYR A 166 -6.70 17.06 -6.89
C TYR A 166 -6.22 16.10 -5.79
N GLY A 167 -6.30 16.48 -4.54
CA GLY A 167 -5.85 15.65 -3.41
C GLY A 167 -4.34 15.49 -3.32
N GLY A 168 -3.93 14.54 -2.46
CA GLY A 168 -2.53 14.35 -2.08
C GLY A 168 -1.83 13.15 -2.73
N MET A 169 -2.28 12.66 -3.90
CA MET A 169 -1.55 11.58 -4.58
C MET A 169 -0.21 12.11 -5.12
N PRO A 170 0.96 11.50 -4.74
CA PRO A 170 2.27 12.10 -5.01
C PRO A 170 2.52 12.42 -6.49
N LEU A 171 2.10 11.57 -7.41
CA LEU A 171 2.31 11.79 -8.84
C LEU A 171 1.49 12.94 -9.43
N VAL A 172 0.50 13.48 -8.72
CA VAL A 172 -0.21 14.70 -9.14
C VAL A 172 0.76 15.87 -9.22
N LEU A 173 1.72 15.98 -8.27
CA LEU A 173 2.75 17.02 -8.27
C LEU A 173 3.61 17.06 -9.55
N SER A 174 3.79 15.91 -10.19
CA SER A 174 4.58 15.83 -11.43
C SER A 174 3.79 16.20 -12.69
N ARG A 175 2.47 16.37 -12.59
CA ARG A 175 1.60 16.71 -13.72
C ARG A 175 1.50 18.23 -13.89
N LYS A 176 1.74 18.70 -15.10
CA LYS A 176 1.87 20.16 -15.38
C LYS A 176 0.53 20.83 -15.65
N THR A 177 -0.44 20.11 -16.22
CA THR A 177 -1.73 20.67 -16.60
C THR A 177 -2.86 20.02 -15.79
N ASP A 178 -3.97 20.74 -15.66
CA ASP A 178 -5.18 20.23 -15.00
C ASP A 178 -5.73 18.99 -15.73
N ALA A 179 -5.66 19.00 -17.05
CA ALA A 179 -6.05 17.85 -17.87
C ALA A 179 -5.20 16.60 -17.56
N ASP A 180 -3.87 16.76 -17.38
CA ASP A 180 -2.98 15.65 -17.03
C ASP A 180 -3.24 15.13 -15.60
N LYS A 181 -3.53 16.04 -14.65
CA LYS A 181 -3.87 15.67 -13.27
C LYS A 181 -5.18 14.88 -13.23
N MET A 182 -6.21 15.38 -13.92
CA MET A 182 -7.51 14.71 -14.01
C MET A 182 -7.41 13.35 -14.69
N ALA A 183 -6.71 13.26 -15.83
CA ALA A 183 -6.51 12.01 -16.55
C ALA A 183 -5.77 10.98 -15.70
N TYR A 184 -4.73 11.41 -14.96
CA TYR A 184 -4.01 10.54 -14.04
C TYR A 184 -4.91 10.01 -12.91
N LEU A 185 -5.69 10.88 -12.26
CA LEU A 185 -6.57 10.48 -11.16
C LEU A 185 -7.69 9.56 -11.64
N GLN A 186 -8.25 9.82 -12.82
CA GLN A 186 -9.26 8.96 -13.42
C GLN A 186 -8.70 7.57 -13.76
N SER A 187 -7.53 7.52 -14.40
CA SER A 187 -6.83 6.24 -14.67
C SER A 187 -6.49 5.51 -13.38
N LEU A 188 -6.00 6.21 -12.35
CA LEU A 188 -5.72 5.63 -11.05
C LEU A 188 -6.96 5.02 -10.41
N PHE A 189 -8.10 5.71 -10.49
CA PHE A 189 -9.36 5.21 -9.95
C PHE A 189 -9.84 3.97 -10.71
N THR A 190 -9.92 4.03 -12.03
CA THR A 190 -10.50 2.95 -12.85
C THR A 190 -9.58 1.73 -12.93
N GLU A 191 -8.31 1.94 -13.27
CA GLU A 191 -7.37 0.86 -13.56
C GLU A 191 -6.73 0.24 -12.31
N VAL A 192 -6.71 1.00 -11.21
CA VAL A 192 -6.07 0.53 -9.98
C VAL A 192 -7.09 0.25 -8.90
N TYR A 193 -7.82 1.24 -8.44
CA TYR A 193 -8.69 1.04 -7.27
C TYR A 193 -9.94 0.24 -7.60
N PHE A 194 -10.65 0.60 -8.65
CA PHE A 194 -11.89 -0.08 -9.02
C PHE A 194 -11.62 -1.55 -9.38
N LYS A 195 -10.60 -1.78 -10.22
CA LYS A 195 -10.19 -3.14 -10.60
C LYS A 195 -9.72 -3.96 -9.40
N ASP A 196 -8.89 -3.39 -8.52
CA ASP A 196 -8.44 -4.07 -7.30
C ASP A 196 -9.62 -4.48 -6.40
N ILE A 197 -10.62 -3.61 -6.25
CA ILE A 197 -11.81 -3.90 -5.43
C ILE A 197 -12.62 -5.03 -6.07
N THR A 198 -12.88 -4.95 -7.38
CA THR A 198 -13.69 -5.94 -8.08
C THR A 198 -13.05 -7.32 -8.08
N GLU A 199 -11.74 -7.41 -8.32
CA GLU A 199 -11.00 -8.67 -8.33
C GLU A 199 -10.84 -9.25 -6.92
N ARG A 200 -10.63 -8.40 -5.90
CA ARG A 200 -10.39 -8.85 -4.53
C ARG A 200 -11.64 -9.41 -3.85
N TYR A 201 -12.79 -8.83 -4.14
CA TYR A 201 -14.05 -9.17 -3.48
C TYR A 201 -14.99 -9.98 -4.37
N ASP A 202 -14.53 -10.35 -5.59
CA ASP A 202 -15.32 -11.10 -6.58
C ASP A 202 -16.70 -10.46 -6.83
N ILE A 203 -16.69 -9.13 -7.07
CA ILE A 203 -17.91 -8.35 -7.21
C ILE A 203 -18.55 -8.62 -8.56
N ALA A 204 -19.73 -9.27 -8.54
CA ALA A 204 -20.43 -9.66 -9.74
C ALA A 204 -21.10 -8.48 -10.49
N LEU A 205 -21.58 -7.47 -9.75
CA LEU A 205 -22.31 -6.33 -10.31
C LEU A 205 -21.43 -5.08 -10.33
N GLN A 206 -20.49 -5.02 -11.27
CA GLN A 206 -19.52 -3.93 -11.38
C GLN A 206 -20.19 -2.58 -11.64
N ASP A 207 -21.25 -2.55 -12.46
CA ASP A 207 -22.02 -1.32 -12.74
C ASP A 207 -22.67 -0.76 -11.48
N VAL A 208 -23.21 -1.65 -10.63
CA VAL A 208 -23.77 -1.25 -9.32
C VAL A 208 -22.68 -0.68 -8.41
N LEU A 209 -21.49 -1.27 -8.40
CA LEU A 209 -20.36 -0.75 -7.62
C LEU A 209 -19.92 0.64 -8.12
N ALA A 210 -19.89 0.85 -9.44
CA ALA A 210 -19.52 2.14 -10.02
C ALA A 210 -20.52 3.25 -9.61
N GLU A 211 -21.81 2.98 -9.73
CA GLU A 211 -22.87 3.92 -9.34
C GLU A 211 -22.89 4.15 -7.81
N LEU A 212 -22.71 3.09 -7.02
CA LEU A 212 -22.56 3.20 -5.57
C LEU A 212 -21.39 4.09 -5.18
N THR A 213 -20.25 3.94 -5.86
CA THR A 213 -19.07 4.77 -5.61
C THR A 213 -19.36 6.23 -5.92
N TYR A 214 -20.03 6.51 -7.04
CA TYR A 214 -20.43 7.86 -7.41
C TYR A 214 -21.39 8.48 -6.38
N ASP A 215 -22.42 7.75 -5.94
CA ASP A 215 -23.37 8.21 -4.92
C ASP A 215 -22.68 8.49 -3.59
N LEU A 216 -21.74 7.64 -3.17
CA LEU A 216 -20.97 7.85 -1.94
C LEU A 216 -20.07 9.08 -2.04
N CYS A 217 -19.38 9.27 -3.17
CA CYS A 217 -18.54 10.45 -3.40
C CYS A 217 -19.35 11.75 -3.39
N SER A 218 -20.53 11.75 -4.02
CA SER A 218 -21.41 12.93 -4.05
C SER A 218 -22.09 13.21 -2.71
N SER A 219 -22.13 12.23 -1.80
CA SER A 219 -22.75 12.30 -0.48
C SER A 219 -21.74 12.52 0.67
N ILE A 220 -20.47 12.81 0.37
CA ILE A 220 -19.44 13.04 1.38
C ILE A 220 -19.89 14.14 2.34
N GLY A 221 -19.83 13.85 3.66
CA GLY A 221 -20.31 14.75 4.71
C GLY A 221 -21.80 14.67 5.01
N SER A 222 -22.58 13.86 4.28
CA SER A 222 -24.01 13.66 4.51
C SER A 222 -24.30 12.30 5.12
N LEU A 223 -25.43 12.21 5.87
CA LEU A 223 -25.92 10.94 6.38
C LEU A 223 -26.52 10.12 5.22
N THR A 224 -26.03 8.91 5.07
CA THR A 224 -26.54 7.96 4.08
C THR A 224 -26.67 6.56 4.66
N ASN A 225 -27.44 5.70 3.98
CA ASN A 225 -27.55 4.30 4.34
C ASN A 225 -27.87 3.46 3.09
N ALA A 226 -27.61 2.17 3.16
CA ALA A 226 -27.77 1.24 2.04
C ALA A 226 -29.19 1.22 1.44
N ARG A 227 -30.23 1.39 2.27
CA ARG A 227 -31.64 1.43 1.80
C ARG A 227 -31.93 2.69 0.98
N LYS A 228 -31.42 3.86 1.43
CA LYS A 228 -31.57 5.11 0.70
C LYS A 228 -30.86 5.02 -0.66
N ILE A 229 -29.64 4.51 -0.68
CA ILE A 229 -28.85 4.33 -1.92
C ILE A 229 -29.58 3.36 -2.86
N ALA A 230 -30.02 2.19 -2.40
CA ALA A 230 -30.75 1.22 -3.22
C ALA A 230 -32.02 1.84 -3.84
N ASN A 231 -32.77 2.63 -3.08
CA ASN A 231 -33.95 3.35 -3.58
C ASN A 231 -33.58 4.39 -4.64
N THR A 232 -32.50 5.16 -4.43
CA THR A 232 -32.01 6.16 -5.40
C THR A 232 -31.58 5.48 -6.70
N LEU A 233 -30.81 4.39 -6.64
CA LEU A 233 -30.41 3.63 -7.81
C LEU A 233 -31.63 3.07 -8.57
N GLY A 234 -32.65 2.58 -7.86
CA GLY A 234 -33.89 2.08 -8.45
C GLY A 234 -34.71 3.16 -9.14
N THR A 235 -34.87 4.32 -8.51
CA THR A 235 -35.76 5.38 -9.02
C THR A 235 -35.09 6.31 -10.04
N VAL A 236 -33.82 6.62 -9.86
CA VAL A 236 -33.12 7.60 -10.71
C VAL A 236 -32.35 6.93 -11.85
N LYS A 237 -31.75 5.77 -11.57
CA LYS A 237 -30.88 5.05 -12.53
C LYS A 237 -31.52 3.81 -13.16
N ASN A 238 -32.74 3.43 -12.72
CA ASN A 238 -33.41 2.20 -13.12
C ASN A 238 -32.60 0.91 -12.83
N ILE A 239 -31.74 0.95 -11.80
CA ILE A 239 -30.92 -0.20 -11.37
C ILE A 239 -31.59 -0.86 -10.17
N SER A 240 -32.16 -2.06 -10.40
CA SER A 240 -32.79 -2.83 -9.35
C SER A 240 -31.73 -3.59 -8.52
N VAL A 241 -31.49 -3.13 -7.29
CA VAL A 241 -30.53 -3.75 -6.37
C VAL A 241 -31.08 -3.74 -4.94
N SER A 242 -30.79 -4.81 -4.19
CA SER A 242 -31.21 -4.88 -2.78
C SER A 242 -30.34 -4.04 -1.87
N SER A 243 -30.91 -3.54 -0.78
CA SER A 243 -30.14 -2.85 0.26
C SER A 243 -29.08 -3.77 0.90
N THR A 244 -29.29 -5.08 0.92
CA THR A 244 -28.33 -6.08 1.39
C THR A 244 -27.12 -6.13 0.46
N THR A 245 -27.33 -6.12 -0.85
CA THR A 245 -26.22 -6.07 -1.85
C THR A 245 -25.41 -4.81 -1.69
N ILE A 246 -26.07 -3.64 -1.53
CA ILE A 246 -25.38 -2.36 -1.29
C ILE A 246 -24.57 -2.39 0.02
N SER A 247 -25.07 -3.04 1.07
CA SER A 247 -24.34 -3.17 2.34
C SER A 247 -23.14 -4.10 2.26
N ASN A 248 -23.18 -5.07 1.35
CA ASN A 248 -22.08 -6.03 1.15
C ASN A 248 -20.95 -5.47 0.27
N TYR A 249 -21.27 -4.51 -0.58
CA TYR A 249 -20.32 -3.79 -1.43
C TYR A 249 -19.64 -2.64 -0.68
#